data_e983450fadc22ece9ce1a63d4bfa34ee
#
_entry.id   e983450fadc22ece9ce1a63d4bfa34ee
#
_cell.length_a   1.000
_cell.length_b   1.000
_cell.length_c   1.000
_cell.angle_alpha   90.00
_cell.angle_beta   90.00
_cell.angle_gamma   90.00
#
_symmetry.space_group_name_H-M   'P 1'
#
loop_
_entity.id
_entity.type
_entity.pdbx_description
1 polymer ?
#
loop_
_entity_poly.entity_id
_entity_poly.type
_entity_poly.pdbx_seq_one_letter_code
_entity_poly.pdbx_strand_id
1 'polypeptide(L)'
;MDTVTASAGSETGPLKARRASVGVRVGTVMIGGGAPIAVQSMTNTDTADIAATIRQVAELAAAGSELVRMTVNTVEAAAAVPHVREGLAKLGVAVPLIGDFHFNGHRLLTAHPECADALDKLRVNPGNVGRGSKRDPQFTTIIEIACKHDKPVRIGVNWGSLDQDLLTHLMDENAKSATPKDANEVMFDAMVESALR
;
A
#
# COMPACT_ATOMS: atom_id res chain seq x y z
N MET A 1 3.46 37.05 41.46
CA MET A 1 3.78 35.75 40.87
C MET A 1 2.43 35.06 40.61
N ASP A 2 1.84 35.33 39.46
CA ASP A 2 0.53 34.81 39.10
C ASP A 2 0.73 33.58 38.23
N THR A 3 0.34 32.42 38.77
CA THR A 3 0.32 31.14 38.08
C THR A 3 -0.88 31.09 37.14
N VAL A 4 -0.62 31.24 35.85
CA VAL A 4 -1.62 30.99 34.79
C VAL A 4 -1.78 29.49 34.66
N THR A 5 -2.85 28.94 35.22
CA THR A 5 -3.30 27.58 34.93
C THR A 5 -4.03 27.58 33.59
N ALA A 6 -3.35 27.09 32.54
CA ALA A 6 -3.99 26.83 31.26
C ALA A 6 -4.84 25.54 31.40
N SER A 7 -6.14 25.71 31.52
CA SER A 7 -7.14 24.62 31.35
C SER A 7 -7.25 24.29 29.87
N ALA A 8 -6.56 23.24 29.42
CA ALA A 8 -6.80 22.63 28.12
C ALA A 8 -8.07 21.77 28.22
N GLY A 9 -9.23 22.37 27.98
CA GLY A 9 -10.47 21.65 27.75
C GLY A 9 -10.41 20.94 26.41
N SER A 10 -10.11 19.65 26.40
CA SER A 10 -10.31 18.81 25.22
C SER A 10 -11.80 18.56 25.06
N GLU A 11 -12.47 19.33 24.20
CA GLU A 11 -13.79 18.98 23.70
C GLU A 11 -13.63 17.75 22.80
N THR A 12 -13.57 16.56 23.40
CA THR A 12 -13.78 15.30 22.69
C THR A 12 -15.27 15.15 22.41
N GLY A 13 -15.75 15.73 21.31
CA GLY A 13 -17.06 15.40 20.79
C GLY A 13 -17.17 13.86 20.61
N PRO A 14 -18.39 13.29 20.56
CA PRO A 14 -18.56 11.86 20.42
C PRO A 14 -17.78 11.35 19.20
N LEU A 15 -16.91 10.36 19.41
CA LEU A 15 -16.12 9.77 18.32
C LEU A 15 -17.09 9.28 17.23
N LYS A 16 -16.84 9.73 16.00
CA LYS A 16 -17.64 9.31 14.85
C LYS A 16 -17.57 7.80 14.71
N ALA A 17 -18.73 7.15 14.55
CA ALA A 17 -18.82 5.72 14.36
C ALA A 17 -17.93 5.27 13.18
N ARG A 18 -17.16 4.21 13.37
CA ARG A 18 -16.32 3.64 12.30
C ARG A 18 -17.20 3.07 11.20
N ARG A 19 -16.84 3.31 9.96
CA ARG A 19 -17.49 2.70 8.80
C ARG A 19 -17.38 1.17 8.86
N ALA A 20 -18.47 0.46 8.59
CA ALA A 20 -18.43 -0.98 8.42
C ALA A 20 -17.53 -1.35 7.23
N SER A 21 -16.67 -2.33 7.41
CA SER A 21 -15.77 -2.84 6.39
C SER A 21 -15.70 -4.37 6.45
N VAL A 22 -15.37 -5.00 5.32
CA VAL A 22 -15.10 -6.43 5.26
C VAL A 22 -13.72 -6.71 5.84
N GLY A 23 -13.58 -7.79 6.62
CA GLY A 23 -12.29 -8.21 7.16
C GLY A 23 -11.45 -8.90 6.09
N VAL A 24 -10.17 -8.51 5.99
CA VAL A 24 -9.19 -9.11 5.08
C VAL A 24 -8.01 -9.63 5.90
N ARG A 25 -7.67 -10.90 5.73
CA ARG A 25 -6.54 -11.52 6.40
C ARG A 25 -5.25 -11.28 5.61
N VAL A 26 -4.20 -10.85 6.31
CA VAL A 26 -2.85 -10.69 5.76
C VAL A 26 -1.89 -11.47 6.67
N GLY A 27 -1.49 -12.65 6.27
CA GLY A 27 -0.77 -13.58 7.15
C GLY A 27 -1.57 -13.83 8.44
N THR A 28 -1.02 -13.45 9.58
CA THR A 28 -1.65 -13.59 10.91
C THR A 28 -2.52 -12.39 11.31
N VAL A 29 -2.48 -11.28 10.54
CA VAL A 29 -3.13 -10.01 10.89
C VAL A 29 -4.47 -9.86 10.16
N MET A 30 -5.51 -9.45 10.89
CA MET A 30 -6.81 -9.11 10.32
C MET A 30 -6.91 -7.59 10.13
N ILE A 31 -7.25 -7.15 8.92
CA ILE A 31 -7.46 -5.74 8.56
C ILE A 31 -8.94 -5.51 8.25
N GLY A 32 -9.56 -4.51 8.87
CA GLY A 32 -10.99 -4.25 8.71
C GLY A 32 -11.88 -5.23 9.47
N GLY A 33 -13.18 -5.31 9.15
CA GLY A 33 -14.13 -6.20 9.82
C GLY A 33 -14.31 -5.94 11.32
N GLY A 34 -14.05 -4.70 11.77
CA GLY A 34 -14.09 -4.36 13.20
C GLY A 34 -12.81 -4.66 13.98
N ALA A 35 -11.79 -5.27 13.37
CA ALA A 35 -10.49 -5.51 14.00
C ALA A 35 -9.81 -4.19 14.43
N PRO A 36 -8.87 -4.23 15.40
CA PRO A 36 -8.02 -3.10 15.73
C PRO A 36 -7.26 -2.55 14.51
N ILE A 37 -6.79 -1.30 14.62
CA ILE A 37 -5.93 -0.71 13.59
C ILE A 37 -4.59 -1.43 13.61
N ALA A 38 -4.20 -2.04 12.48
CA ALA A 38 -2.91 -2.70 12.33
C ALA A 38 -1.79 -1.70 12.07
N VAL A 39 -0.67 -1.83 12.79
CA VAL A 39 0.51 -1.00 12.63
C VAL A 39 1.38 -1.54 11.49
N GLN A 40 1.60 -0.71 10.47
CA GLN A 40 2.43 -1.06 9.33
C GLN A 40 3.58 -0.10 9.16
N SER A 41 4.80 -0.62 9.05
CA SER A 41 6.00 0.12 8.68
C SER A 41 6.49 -0.25 7.27
N MET A 42 7.47 0.50 6.77
CA MET A 42 8.09 0.25 5.48
C MET A 42 9.61 0.30 5.62
N THR A 43 10.31 -0.62 4.97
CA THR A 43 11.78 -0.58 4.88
C THR A 43 12.23 0.59 4.00
N ASN A 44 13.42 1.08 4.25
CA ASN A 44 14.13 2.04 3.41
C ASN A 44 15.44 1.46 2.83
N THR A 45 15.70 0.19 3.06
CA THR A 45 16.81 -0.56 2.44
C THR A 45 16.50 -0.84 0.98
N ASP A 46 17.55 -1.04 0.17
CA ASP A 46 17.40 -1.74 -1.09
C ASP A 46 16.99 -3.18 -0.80
N THR A 47 15.85 -3.61 -1.32
CA THR A 47 15.33 -4.98 -1.10
C THR A 47 16.26 -6.05 -1.68
N ALA A 48 17.07 -5.71 -2.69
CA ALA A 48 18.10 -6.61 -3.22
C ALA A 48 19.26 -6.86 -2.22
N ASP A 49 19.49 -5.94 -1.26
CA ASP A 49 20.37 -6.20 -0.11
C ASP A 49 19.61 -7.04 0.94
N ILE A 50 19.66 -8.36 0.77
CA ILE A 50 18.96 -9.32 1.61
C ILE A 50 19.33 -9.14 3.08
N ALA A 51 20.61 -8.99 3.39
CA ALA A 51 21.08 -8.91 4.78
C ALA A 51 20.62 -7.64 5.48
N ALA A 52 20.70 -6.48 4.82
CA ALA A 52 20.19 -5.21 5.35
C ALA A 52 18.67 -5.25 5.51
N THR A 53 17.95 -5.82 4.54
CA THR A 53 16.49 -5.91 4.57
C THR A 53 16.01 -6.83 5.70
N ILE A 54 16.65 -8.00 5.92
CA ILE A 54 16.32 -8.88 7.04
C ILE A 54 16.50 -8.14 8.38
N ARG A 55 17.64 -7.46 8.58
CA ARG A 55 17.89 -6.70 9.82
C ARG A 55 16.82 -5.66 10.06
N GLN A 56 16.52 -4.84 9.05
CA GLN A 56 15.53 -3.75 9.19
C GLN A 56 14.12 -4.27 9.43
N VAL A 57 13.70 -5.35 8.74
CA VAL A 57 12.39 -5.97 8.99
C VAL A 57 12.30 -6.49 10.42
N ALA A 58 13.37 -7.15 10.92
CA ALA A 58 13.41 -7.64 12.30
C ALA A 58 13.36 -6.50 13.32
N GLU A 59 14.08 -5.40 13.08
CA GLU A 59 14.03 -4.19 13.92
C GLU A 59 12.63 -3.56 13.95
N LEU A 60 11.97 -3.43 12.79
CA LEU A 60 10.62 -2.90 12.69
C LEU A 60 9.60 -3.80 13.42
N ALA A 61 9.71 -5.12 13.26
CA ALA A 61 8.87 -6.07 13.97
C ALA A 61 9.07 -5.98 15.49
N ALA A 62 10.33 -5.90 15.96
CA ALA A 62 10.65 -5.74 17.37
C ALA A 62 10.16 -4.40 17.95
N ALA A 63 10.08 -3.36 17.12
CA ALA A 63 9.51 -2.05 17.47
C ALA A 63 7.96 -2.03 17.49
N GLY A 64 7.29 -3.15 17.17
CA GLY A 64 5.84 -3.29 17.23
C GLY A 64 5.11 -3.16 15.89
N SER A 65 5.82 -3.21 14.75
CA SER A 65 5.15 -3.31 13.45
C SER A 65 4.51 -4.67 13.29
N GLU A 66 3.20 -4.68 13.04
CA GLU A 66 2.43 -5.90 12.80
C GLU A 66 2.49 -6.35 11.33
N LEU A 67 2.87 -5.44 10.43
CA LEU A 67 3.05 -5.64 9.00
C LEU A 67 4.28 -4.86 8.55
N VAL A 68 5.11 -5.42 7.67
CA VAL A 68 6.25 -4.69 7.10
C VAL A 68 6.16 -4.70 5.58
N ARG A 69 6.26 -3.52 4.96
CA ARG A 69 6.24 -3.31 3.52
C ARG A 69 7.65 -3.06 2.99
N MET A 70 7.99 -3.69 1.87
CA MET A 70 9.25 -3.49 1.15
C MET A 70 8.96 -3.18 -0.32
N THR A 71 9.80 -2.36 -0.95
CA THR A 71 9.68 -2.04 -2.39
C THR A 71 10.20 -3.20 -3.23
N VAL A 72 9.41 -3.62 -4.23
CA VAL A 72 9.81 -4.66 -5.20
C VAL A 72 9.70 -4.05 -6.60
N ASN A 73 10.79 -3.46 -7.07
CA ASN A 73 10.82 -2.67 -8.31
C ASN A 73 11.89 -3.12 -9.32
N THR A 74 12.75 -4.08 -8.95
CA THR A 74 13.77 -4.66 -9.81
C THR A 74 13.69 -6.18 -9.80
N VAL A 75 14.34 -6.83 -10.76
CA VAL A 75 14.47 -8.30 -10.84
C VAL A 75 15.20 -8.84 -9.62
N GLU A 76 16.26 -8.16 -9.21
CA GLU A 76 17.08 -8.52 -8.05
C GLU A 76 16.26 -8.43 -6.75
N ALA A 77 15.45 -7.36 -6.61
CA ALA A 77 14.55 -7.22 -5.46
C ALA A 77 13.50 -8.34 -5.43
N ALA A 78 12.89 -8.68 -6.58
CA ALA A 78 11.93 -9.78 -6.65
C ALA A 78 12.55 -11.13 -6.29
N ALA A 79 13.76 -11.42 -6.79
CA ALA A 79 14.51 -12.63 -6.47
C ALA A 79 14.96 -12.69 -4.99
N ALA A 80 15.18 -11.52 -4.37
CA ALA A 80 15.61 -11.43 -2.97
C ALA A 80 14.49 -11.75 -1.95
N VAL A 81 13.22 -11.48 -2.28
CA VAL A 81 12.09 -11.62 -1.35
C VAL A 81 11.99 -13.00 -0.69
N PRO A 82 12.08 -14.14 -1.42
CA PRO A 82 12.08 -15.47 -0.79
C PRO A 82 13.22 -15.66 0.22
N HIS A 83 14.41 -15.15 -0.09
CA HIS A 83 15.56 -15.22 0.80
C HIS A 83 15.40 -14.34 2.04
N VAL A 84 14.76 -13.17 1.91
CA VAL A 84 14.39 -12.34 3.06
C VAL A 84 13.41 -13.09 3.96
N ARG A 85 12.36 -13.72 3.40
CA ARG A 85 11.42 -14.55 4.17
C ARG A 85 12.12 -15.67 4.92
N GLU A 86 13.01 -16.41 4.23
CA GLU A 86 13.76 -17.50 4.83
C GLU A 86 14.69 -17.02 5.96
N GLY A 87 15.38 -15.89 5.74
CA GLY A 87 16.25 -15.28 6.76
C GLY A 87 15.50 -14.85 8.00
N LEU A 88 14.31 -14.23 7.85
CA LEU A 88 13.43 -13.87 8.96
C LEU A 88 12.94 -15.11 9.72
N ALA A 89 12.57 -16.17 9.00
CA ALA A 89 12.15 -17.41 9.64
C ALA A 89 13.26 -18.03 10.50
N LYS A 90 14.54 -17.98 10.05
CA LYS A 90 15.70 -18.40 10.84
C LYS A 90 15.90 -17.59 12.11
N LEU A 91 15.48 -16.32 12.12
CA LEU A 91 15.49 -15.44 13.29
C LEU A 91 14.25 -15.58 14.18
N GLY A 92 13.28 -16.42 13.80
CA GLY A 92 12.00 -16.56 14.51
C GLY A 92 11.06 -15.34 14.31
N VAL A 93 11.29 -14.51 13.30
CA VAL A 93 10.48 -13.34 12.99
C VAL A 93 9.40 -13.72 11.96
N ALA A 94 8.13 -13.71 12.38
CA ALA A 94 6.99 -14.14 11.58
C ALA A 94 6.09 -12.98 11.14
N VAL A 95 6.62 -11.74 11.06
CA VAL A 95 5.84 -10.58 10.62
C VAL A 95 5.40 -10.74 9.16
N PRO A 96 4.12 -10.48 8.81
CA PRO A 96 3.66 -10.52 7.43
C PRO A 96 4.37 -9.48 6.56
N LEU A 97 4.80 -9.92 5.37
CA LEU A 97 5.52 -9.10 4.39
C LEU A 97 4.60 -8.62 3.28
N ILE A 98 4.74 -7.35 2.92
CA ILE A 98 3.98 -6.70 1.86
C ILE A 98 4.94 -6.27 0.75
N GLY A 99 4.70 -6.73 -0.47
CA GLY A 99 5.42 -6.24 -1.65
C GLY A 99 4.76 -5.00 -2.24
N ASP A 100 5.53 -3.94 -2.40
CA ASP A 100 5.10 -2.68 -3.03
C ASP A 100 5.56 -2.67 -4.49
N PHE A 101 4.62 -2.86 -5.41
CA PHE A 101 4.87 -2.97 -6.84
C PHE A 101 4.51 -1.69 -7.57
N HIS A 102 5.37 -1.31 -8.50
CA HIS A 102 5.23 -0.17 -9.38
C HIS A 102 5.12 -0.62 -10.84
N PHE A 103 5.49 0.22 -11.81
CA PHE A 103 5.31 0.09 -13.26
C PHE A 103 5.56 -1.30 -13.87
N ASN A 104 6.46 -2.09 -13.33
CA ASN A 104 6.87 -3.39 -13.84
C ASN A 104 6.40 -4.59 -12.98
N GLY A 105 5.55 -4.34 -11.98
CA GLY A 105 5.10 -5.38 -11.02
C GLY A 105 4.54 -6.62 -11.71
N HIS A 106 3.73 -6.46 -12.78
CA HIS A 106 3.21 -7.57 -13.57
C HIS A 106 4.31 -8.46 -14.16
N ARG A 107 5.41 -7.86 -14.65
CA ARG A 107 6.54 -8.60 -15.22
C ARG A 107 7.35 -9.31 -14.14
N LEU A 108 7.60 -8.62 -13.03
CA LEU A 108 8.36 -9.17 -11.90
C LEU A 108 7.63 -10.38 -11.29
N LEU A 109 6.34 -10.26 -11.02
CA LEU A 109 5.54 -11.34 -10.46
C LEU A 109 5.35 -12.52 -11.43
N THR A 110 5.31 -12.26 -12.74
CA THR A 110 5.27 -13.32 -13.77
C THR A 110 6.60 -14.08 -13.85
N ALA A 111 7.71 -13.35 -13.80
CA ALA A 111 9.05 -13.95 -13.91
C ALA A 111 9.52 -14.62 -12.60
N HIS A 112 9.03 -14.14 -11.46
CA HIS A 112 9.39 -14.58 -10.11
C HIS A 112 8.16 -14.97 -9.29
N PRO A 113 7.45 -16.07 -9.61
CA PRO A 113 6.27 -16.50 -8.86
C PRO A 113 6.58 -16.80 -7.39
N GLU A 114 7.80 -17.23 -7.07
CA GLU A 114 8.30 -17.43 -5.70
C GLU A 114 8.28 -16.14 -4.87
N CYS A 115 8.38 -14.97 -5.51
CA CYS A 115 8.21 -13.68 -4.85
C CYS A 115 6.77 -13.53 -4.33
N ALA A 116 5.77 -13.87 -5.16
CA ALA A 116 4.37 -13.82 -4.74
C ALA A 116 4.10 -14.81 -3.59
N ASP A 117 4.66 -16.01 -3.64
CA ASP A 117 4.53 -17.01 -2.57
C ASP A 117 5.07 -16.52 -1.24
N ALA A 118 6.23 -15.87 -1.26
CA ALA A 118 6.92 -15.38 -0.07
C ALA A 118 6.28 -14.14 0.56
N LEU A 119 5.38 -13.44 -0.15
CA LEU A 119 4.66 -12.27 0.35
C LEU A 119 3.30 -12.67 0.95
N ASP A 120 2.78 -11.85 1.88
CA ASP A 120 1.46 -12.02 2.49
C ASP A 120 0.42 -11.07 1.89
N LYS A 121 0.86 -10.00 1.21
CA LYS A 121 0.00 -9.03 0.54
C LYS A 121 0.76 -8.31 -0.58
N LEU A 122 0.04 -7.98 -1.65
CA LEU A 122 0.55 -7.12 -2.71
C LEU A 122 -0.03 -5.70 -2.56
N ARG A 123 0.81 -4.69 -2.71
CA ARG A 123 0.36 -3.30 -2.85
C ARG A 123 0.62 -2.84 -4.26
N VAL A 124 -0.40 -2.29 -4.89
CA VAL A 124 -0.38 -1.78 -6.25
C VAL A 124 -0.91 -0.36 -6.27
N ASN A 125 -0.28 0.51 -7.06
CA ASN A 125 -0.80 1.85 -7.31
C ASN A 125 -1.32 1.91 -8.76
N PRO A 126 -2.63 2.06 -8.97
CA PRO A 126 -3.22 2.05 -10.31
C PRO A 126 -2.69 3.17 -11.22
N GLY A 127 -2.28 4.31 -10.65
CA GLY A 127 -1.70 5.42 -11.41
C GLY A 127 -0.31 5.14 -11.99
N ASN A 128 0.34 4.05 -11.59
CA ASN A 128 1.66 3.67 -12.08
C ASN A 128 1.83 2.19 -12.47
N VAL A 129 0.76 1.45 -12.67
CA VAL A 129 0.82 0.06 -13.20
C VAL A 129 1.08 0.04 -14.71
N GLY A 130 0.62 1.05 -15.42
CA GLY A 130 0.77 1.20 -16.86
C GLY A 130 0.20 2.52 -17.31
N ARG A 131 0.33 2.83 -18.59
CA ARG A 131 -0.24 4.06 -19.19
C ARG A 131 -1.17 3.71 -20.35
N GLY A 132 -2.28 4.45 -20.47
CA GLY A 132 -3.25 4.29 -21.52
C GLY A 132 -3.79 2.86 -21.59
N SER A 133 -3.89 2.29 -22.79
CA SER A 133 -4.43 0.95 -23.03
C SER A 133 -3.62 -0.21 -22.42
N LYS A 134 -2.43 0.04 -21.89
CA LYS A 134 -1.61 -1.00 -21.23
C LYS A 134 -1.92 -1.15 -19.75
N ARG A 135 -2.58 -0.18 -19.11
CA ARG A 135 -2.84 -0.17 -17.67
C ARG A 135 -3.69 -1.38 -17.26
N ASP A 136 -4.83 -1.55 -17.87
CA ASP A 136 -5.79 -2.57 -17.46
C ASP A 136 -5.27 -4.00 -17.67
N PRO A 137 -4.65 -4.38 -18.81
CA PRO A 137 -4.01 -5.69 -18.95
C PRO A 137 -2.90 -5.96 -17.94
N GLN A 138 -2.07 -4.97 -17.63
CA GLN A 138 -0.98 -5.11 -16.67
C GLN A 138 -1.51 -5.25 -15.24
N PHE A 139 -2.54 -4.48 -14.89
CA PHE A 139 -3.21 -4.60 -13.60
C PHE A 139 -3.89 -5.97 -13.46
N THR A 140 -4.64 -6.41 -14.49
CA THR A 140 -5.28 -7.73 -14.54
C THR A 140 -4.27 -8.85 -14.28
N THR A 141 -3.09 -8.81 -14.92
CA THR A 141 -2.04 -9.80 -14.68
C THR A 141 -1.62 -9.86 -13.21
N ILE A 142 -1.48 -8.72 -12.53
CA ILE A 142 -1.13 -8.70 -11.09
C ILE A 142 -2.25 -9.31 -10.26
N ILE A 143 -3.50 -9.00 -10.57
CA ILE A 143 -4.67 -9.56 -9.85
C ILE A 143 -4.79 -11.07 -10.07
N GLU A 144 -4.60 -11.57 -11.29
CA GLU A 144 -4.60 -13.00 -11.58
C GLU A 144 -3.53 -13.75 -10.79
N ILE A 145 -2.31 -13.18 -10.70
CA ILE A 145 -1.24 -13.75 -9.88
C ILE A 145 -1.62 -13.71 -8.40
N ALA A 146 -2.18 -12.60 -7.91
CA ALA A 146 -2.63 -12.49 -6.54
C ALA A 146 -3.69 -13.56 -6.20
N CYS A 147 -4.67 -13.76 -7.08
CA CYS A 147 -5.69 -14.81 -6.93
C CYS A 147 -5.06 -16.21 -6.94
N LYS A 148 -4.14 -16.47 -7.88
CA LYS A 148 -3.45 -17.77 -8.00
C LYS A 148 -2.68 -18.14 -6.72
N HIS A 149 -2.08 -17.15 -6.05
CA HIS A 149 -1.30 -17.33 -4.83
C HIS A 149 -2.06 -17.01 -3.55
N ASP A 150 -3.40 -16.78 -3.64
CA ASP A 150 -4.28 -16.43 -2.50
C ASP A 150 -3.76 -15.23 -1.70
N LYS A 151 -3.35 -14.17 -2.40
CA LYS A 151 -2.81 -12.96 -1.76
C LYS A 151 -3.81 -11.80 -1.85
N PRO A 152 -4.13 -11.15 -0.72
CA PRO A 152 -4.90 -9.92 -0.74
C PRO A 152 -4.12 -8.80 -1.42
N VAL A 153 -4.85 -7.91 -2.10
CA VAL A 153 -4.29 -6.77 -2.81
C VAL A 153 -4.74 -5.48 -2.15
N ARG A 154 -3.80 -4.55 -1.96
CA ARG A 154 -4.10 -3.18 -1.57
C ARG A 154 -3.99 -2.26 -2.77
N ILE A 155 -5.08 -1.60 -3.12
CA ILE A 155 -5.07 -0.47 -4.04
C ILE A 155 -4.61 0.76 -3.26
N GLY A 156 -3.43 1.28 -3.64
CA GLY A 156 -2.80 2.42 -2.94
C GLY A 156 -2.61 3.59 -3.87
N VAL A 157 -3.53 4.53 -3.87
CA VAL A 157 -3.42 5.79 -4.62
C VAL A 157 -2.69 6.83 -3.78
N ASN A 158 -1.81 7.61 -4.40
CA ASN A 158 -1.29 8.83 -3.82
C ASN A 158 -1.19 9.91 -4.90
N TRP A 159 -1.21 11.15 -4.47
CA TRP A 159 -1.27 12.29 -5.33
C TRP A 159 -0.01 12.48 -6.23
N GLY A 160 1.18 12.15 -5.74
CA GLY A 160 2.43 12.28 -6.48
C GLY A 160 2.57 11.32 -7.67
N SER A 161 1.70 10.32 -7.78
CA SER A 161 1.67 9.35 -8.89
C SER A 161 0.26 9.18 -9.49
N LEU A 162 -0.59 10.19 -9.35
CA LEU A 162 -1.91 10.22 -9.94
C LEU A 162 -1.82 10.25 -11.48
N ASP A 163 -2.76 9.57 -12.13
CA ASP A 163 -2.91 9.60 -13.58
C ASP A 163 -3.21 11.04 -14.05
N GLN A 164 -2.28 11.61 -14.81
CA GLN A 164 -2.36 13.01 -15.25
C GLN A 164 -3.44 13.21 -16.31
N ASP A 165 -3.74 12.21 -17.14
CA ASP A 165 -4.79 12.29 -18.15
C ASP A 165 -6.17 12.35 -17.46
N LEU A 166 -6.36 11.54 -16.40
CA LEU A 166 -7.56 11.58 -15.58
C LEU A 166 -7.73 12.93 -14.87
N LEU A 167 -6.64 13.42 -14.24
CA LEU A 167 -6.68 14.71 -13.54
C LEU A 167 -7.02 15.86 -14.49
N THR A 168 -6.37 15.91 -15.65
CA THR A 168 -6.62 16.92 -16.69
C THR A 168 -8.08 16.88 -17.15
N HIS A 169 -8.59 15.69 -17.44
CA HIS A 169 -9.99 15.51 -17.86
C HIS A 169 -10.98 16.05 -16.81
N LEU A 170 -10.79 15.71 -15.53
CA LEU A 170 -11.67 16.18 -14.45
C LEU A 170 -11.55 17.71 -14.22
N MET A 171 -10.36 18.28 -14.37
CA MET A 171 -10.16 19.73 -14.31
C MET A 171 -10.89 20.46 -15.45
N ASP A 172 -10.81 19.92 -16.67
CA ASP A 172 -11.50 20.48 -17.84
C ASP A 172 -13.04 20.39 -17.71
N GLU A 173 -13.55 19.31 -17.16
CA GLU A 173 -14.98 19.17 -16.87
C GLU A 173 -15.44 20.13 -15.77
N ASN A 174 -14.65 20.24 -14.71
CA ASN A 174 -14.92 21.18 -13.63
C ASN A 174 -14.97 22.63 -14.09
N ALA A 175 -14.08 23.02 -15.00
CA ALA A 175 -14.06 24.37 -15.58
C ALA A 175 -15.33 24.72 -16.38
N LYS A 176 -16.04 23.72 -16.89
CA LYS A 176 -17.30 23.87 -17.63
C LYS A 176 -18.53 23.82 -16.71
N SER A 177 -18.35 23.48 -15.43
CA SER A 177 -19.45 23.36 -14.47
C SER A 177 -20.05 24.73 -14.11
N ALA A 178 -21.37 24.79 -13.91
CA ALA A 178 -22.03 25.96 -13.38
C ALA A 178 -21.63 26.29 -11.93
N THR A 179 -21.12 25.30 -11.19
CA THR A 179 -20.65 25.40 -9.81
C THR A 179 -19.29 24.73 -9.70
N PRO A 180 -18.19 25.36 -10.16
CA PRO A 180 -16.87 24.75 -10.13
C PRO A 180 -16.42 24.48 -8.70
N LYS A 181 -15.84 23.29 -8.48
CA LYS A 181 -15.12 22.91 -7.26
C LYS A 181 -13.75 23.57 -7.21
N ASP A 182 -13.15 23.68 -6.03
CA ASP A 182 -11.74 24.08 -5.94
C ASP A 182 -10.80 22.99 -6.50
N ALA A 183 -9.56 23.37 -6.80
CA ALA A 183 -8.61 22.45 -7.40
C ALA A 183 -8.25 21.24 -6.50
N ASN A 184 -8.28 21.41 -5.17
CA ASN A 184 -8.02 20.31 -4.23
C ASN A 184 -9.18 19.31 -4.23
N GLU A 185 -10.42 19.79 -4.28
CA GLU A 185 -11.59 18.92 -4.37
C GLU A 185 -11.57 18.08 -5.65
N VAL A 186 -11.23 18.67 -6.81
CA VAL A 186 -11.10 17.95 -8.07
C VAL A 186 -9.98 16.92 -7.99
N MET A 187 -8.88 17.26 -7.34
CA MET A 187 -7.77 16.34 -7.12
C MET A 187 -8.15 15.15 -6.22
N PHE A 188 -8.92 15.38 -5.16
CA PHE A 188 -9.45 14.29 -4.32
C PHE A 188 -10.42 13.41 -5.11
N ASP A 189 -11.29 14.00 -5.93
CA ASP A 189 -12.16 13.23 -6.82
C ASP A 189 -11.35 12.36 -7.79
N ALA A 190 -10.28 12.91 -8.38
CA ALA A 190 -9.37 12.17 -9.25
C ALA A 190 -8.68 10.99 -8.52
N MET A 191 -8.28 11.18 -7.26
CA MET A 191 -7.70 10.09 -6.45
C MET A 191 -8.72 8.98 -6.19
N VAL A 192 -9.95 9.34 -5.83
CA VAL A 192 -11.05 8.39 -5.62
C VAL A 192 -11.36 7.63 -6.91
N GLU A 193 -11.52 8.34 -8.01
CA GLU A 193 -11.81 7.77 -9.33
C GLU A 193 -10.68 6.82 -9.78
N SER A 194 -9.41 7.20 -9.57
CA SER A 194 -8.25 6.34 -9.87
C SER A 194 -8.23 5.05 -9.06
N ALA A 195 -8.83 5.03 -7.87
CA ALA A 195 -8.93 3.84 -7.03
C ALA A 195 -10.10 2.93 -7.41
N LEU A 196 -11.12 3.47 -8.09
CA LEU A 196 -12.35 2.76 -8.47
C LEU A 196 -12.28 2.14 -9.88
N ARG A 197 -11.41 2.67 -10.73
CA ARG A 197 -11.14 2.15 -12.07
C ARG A 197 -10.26 0.91 -12.04
#